data_93ee7ce782b1f7f07a068f8eb6b15dfc
#
_entry.id   93ee7ce782b1f7f07a068f8eb6b15dfc
#
_cell.length_a   1.000
_cell.length_b   1.000
_cell.length_c   1.000
_cell.angle_alpha   90.00
_cell.angle_beta   90.00
_cell.angle_gamma   90.00
#
_symmetry.space_group_name_H-M   'P 1'
#
loop_
_entity.id
_entity.type
_entity.pdbx_description
1 polymer ?
#
loop_
_entity_poly.entity_id
_entity_poly.type
_entity_poly.pdbx_seq_one_letter_code
_entity_poly.pdbx_strand_id
1 'polypeptide(L)'
;MAIAVNQLTHAQSIAEQDPVVDYMNAIDNIEAELSAYSIELSDLYLGLGKSLYSREEYENARRAFQRGMQIERVNYGLDSLTQAPYLISIADTESYLGNWDESQKALENLYTINTKAYGANDVRMLPVLDQLLDWYMSTYKERTPKGGYSNLVISERIAARMYDILKTDMPLDDPDAPDRYRRLGYLQYFIANHIKQHGEPSDSGLSISMAGSSGRPSSATTSHMHFRRGKLALEKVIEALVEQPDSTEIDQAMAIAELGDWYLVFGQKFSATQAYQLAFDVLETTENPEQARTELFSAPRLIEFSMDKSPEAVLSDKSSESQLELSMMISTYGVANQIEVTSSPQSLTENQLSKLRKDMRSKRFRPRLVNGLAAEAPHSMLYDQPTPKG
;
A
#
# COMPACT_ATOMS: atom_id res chain seq x y z
N MET A 1 4.67 73.72 -9.38
CA MET A 1 4.71 73.09 -10.70
C MET A 1 5.41 71.74 -10.51
N ALA A 2 4.65 70.67 -10.22
CA ALA A 2 5.15 69.34 -9.94
C ALA A 2 4.68 68.40 -11.06
N ILE A 3 5.67 67.86 -11.78
CA ILE A 3 5.46 66.93 -12.87
C ILE A 3 5.37 65.52 -12.25
N ALA A 4 4.19 64.92 -12.30
CA ALA A 4 3.98 63.53 -11.90
C ALA A 4 4.47 62.62 -13.05
N VAL A 5 5.51 61.86 -12.81
CA VAL A 5 5.94 60.78 -13.70
C VAL A 5 5.11 59.52 -13.40
N ASN A 6 4.22 59.19 -14.34
CA ASN A 6 3.42 57.98 -14.33
C ASN A 6 4.28 56.83 -14.82
N GLN A 7 4.83 56.03 -13.90
CA GLN A 7 5.47 54.76 -14.26
C GLN A 7 4.36 53.70 -14.35
N LEU A 8 3.94 53.43 -15.56
CA LEU A 8 3.19 52.21 -15.92
C LEU A 8 4.16 51.02 -15.82
N THR A 9 4.12 50.33 -14.71
CA THR A 9 4.70 49.00 -14.60
C THR A 9 3.89 48.05 -15.47
N HIS A 10 4.38 47.73 -16.66
CA HIS A 10 3.99 46.54 -17.39
C HIS A 10 4.47 45.32 -16.60
N ALA A 11 3.62 44.81 -15.73
CA ALA A 11 3.70 43.41 -15.32
C ALA A 11 3.28 42.61 -16.57
N GLN A 12 4.26 42.21 -17.38
CA GLN A 12 4.04 41.10 -18.31
C GLN A 12 3.76 39.88 -17.43
N SER A 13 2.48 39.48 -17.40
CA SER A 13 2.12 38.13 -16.97
C SER A 13 2.84 37.21 -17.96
N ILE A 14 3.84 36.52 -17.50
CA ILE A 14 4.33 35.32 -18.18
C ILE A 14 3.10 34.41 -18.19
N ALA A 15 2.41 34.35 -19.31
CA ALA A 15 1.37 33.33 -19.52
C ALA A 15 2.09 32.00 -19.36
N GLU A 16 1.76 31.26 -18.30
CA GLU A 16 2.22 29.93 -18.09
C GLU A 16 1.82 29.13 -19.33
N GLN A 17 2.81 28.82 -20.18
CA GLN A 17 2.55 28.09 -21.42
C GLN A 17 1.88 26.77 -21.06
N ASP A 18 0.77 26.47 -21.72
CA ASP A 18 0.02 25.24 -21.50
C ASP A 18 0.82 24.05 -22.02
N PRO A 19 1.31 23.13 -21.14
CA PRO A 19 2.13 22.00 -21.56
C PRO A 19 1.46 21.13 -22.61
N VAL A 20 0.13 21.00 -22.59
CA VAL A 20 -0.63 20.22 -23.59
C VAL A 20 -0.49 20.83 -24.98
N VAL A 21 -0.61 22.16 -25.07
CA VAL A 21 -0.46 22.88 -26.35
C VAL A 21 0.98 22.76 -26.86
N ASP A 22 1.97 22.86 -25.99
CA ASP A 22 3.38 22.74 -26.39
C ASP A 22 3.70 21.35 -26.94
N TYR A 23 3.21 20.29 -26.28
CA TYR A 23 3.36 18.91 -26.77
C TYR A 23 2.65 18.72 -28.10
N MET A 24 1.43 19.22 -28.30
CA MET A 24 0.68 19.10 -29.56
C MET A 24 1.42 19.80 -30.71
N ASN A 25 1.91 21.02 -30.49
CA ASN A 25 2.68 21.76 -31.50
C ASN A 25 3.99 21.01 -31.84
N ALA A 26 4.69 20.45 -30.89
CA ALA A 26 5.90 19.67 -31.10
C ALA A 26 5.61 18.40 -31.92
N ILE A 27 4.51 17.71 -31.62
CA ILE A 27 4.07 16.51 -32.34
C ILE A 27 3.74 16.89 -33.81
N ASP A 28 2.95 17.94 -34.06
CA ASP A 28 2.56 18.38 -35.40
C ASP A 28 3.78 18.74 -36.26
N ASN A 29 4.79 19.40 -35.65
CA ASN A 29 6.02 19.75 -36.33
C ASN A 29 6.82 18.51 -36.75
N ILE A 30 7.00 17.54 -35.86
CA ILE A 30 7.76 16.32 -36.17
C ILE A 30 7.01 15.44 -37.16
N GLU A 31 5.68 15.32 -37.07
CA GLU A 31 4.88 14.57 -38.05
C GLU A 31 4.97 15.19 -39.45
N ALA A 32 5.03 16.53 -39.57
CA ALA A 32 5.17 17.23 -40.82
C ALA A 32 6.58 17.10 -41.44
N GLU A 33 7.64 17.04 -40.58
CA GLU A 33 9.01 17.01 -41.05
C GLU A 33 9.52 15.60 -41.33
N LEU A 34 9.09 14.61 -40.53
CA LEU A 34 9.65 13.26 -40.56
C LEU A 34 8.59 12.21 -40.93
N SER A 35 7.90 11.66 -39.94
CA SER A 35 6.90 10.61 -40.19
C SER A 35 6.01 10.47 -38.95
N ALA A 36 4.77 10.07 -39.15
CA ALA A 36 3.83 9.76 -38.08
C ALA A 36 4.28 8.58 -37.18
N TYR A 37 5.33 7.85 -37.53
CA TYR A 37 5.94 6.77 -36.74
C TYR A 37 7.38 7.08 -36.39
N SER A 38 7.82 8.35 -36.47
CA SER A 38 9.14 8.74 -35.99
C SER A 38 9.28 8.46 -34.49
N ILE A 39 10.43 7.94 -34.09
CA ILE A 39 10.65 7.56 -32.68
C ILE A 39 10.64 8.77 -31.75
N GLU A 40 11.02 9.95 -32.28
CA GLU A 40 11.00 11.21 -31.55
C GLU A 40 9.60 11.58 -31.03
N LEU A 41 8.55 11.08 -31.69
CA LEU A 41 7.16 11.28 -31.26
C LEU A 41 6.81 10.49 -30.00
N SER A 42 7.52 9.40 -29.73
CA SER A 42 7.21 8.49 -28.61
C SER A 42 7.17 9.23 -27.28
N ASP A 43 8.26 9.88 -26.92
CA ASP A 43 8.36 10.62 -25.65
C ASP A 43 7.40 11.84 -25.60
N LEU A 44 7.13 12.47 -26.72
CA LEU A 44 6.15 13.56 -26.79
C LEU A 44 4.73 13.08 -26.47
N TYR A 45 4.33 11.93 -27.03
CA TYR A 45 3.04 11.32 -26.69
C TYR A 45 2.97 10.84 -25.25
N LEU A 46 4.08 10.38 -24.65
CA LEU A 46 4.13 10.06 -23.23
C LEU A 46 3.93 11.31 -22.36
N GLY A 47 4.64 12.41 -22.70
CA GLY A 47 4.52 13.68 -22.02
C GLY A 47 3.13 14.31 -22.16
N LEU A 48 2.57 14.30 -23.37
CA LEU A 48 1.20 14.74 -23.64
C LEU A 48 0.20 13.94 -22.79
N GLY A 49 0.32 12.63 -22.80
CA GLY A 49 -0.57 11.75 -22.02
C GLY A 49 -0.52 12.04 -20.53
N LYS A 50 0.68 12.23 -19.96
CA LYS A 50 0.84 12.60 -18.53
C LYS A 50 0.24 13.97 -18.23
N SER A 51 0.40 14.96 -19.11
CA SER A 51 -0.18 16.29 -18.95
C SER A 51 -1.71 16.27 -19.00
N LEU A 52 -2.29 15.46 -19.90
CA LEU A 52 -3.74 15.27 -19.99
C LEU A 52 -4.27 14.50 -18.76
N TYR A 53 -3.54 13.50 -18.29
CA TYR A 53 -3.90 12.73 -17.10
C TYR A 53 -3.95 13.62 -15.84
N SER A 54 -2.98 14.52 -15.67
CA SER A 54 -2.96 15.45 -14.53
C SER A 54 -4.11 16.46 -14.55
N ARG A 55 -4.77 16.63 -15.72
CA ARG A 55 -5.99 17.44 -15.89
C ARG A 55 -7.28 16.64 -15.78
N GLU A 56 -7.19 15.37 -15.42
CA GLU A 56 -8.33 14.44 -15.37
C GLU A 56 -8.97 14.19 -16.76
N GLU A 57 -8.28 14.53 -17.85
CA GLU A 57 -8.69 14.27 -19.23
C GLU A 57 -8.32 12.82 -19.62
N TYR A 58 -8.81 11.85 -18.89
CA TYR A 58 -8.37 10.44 -18.94
C TYR A 58 -8.56 9.80 -20.33
N GLU A 59 -9.66 10.09 -21.04
CA GLU A 59 -9.89 9.55 -22.39
C GLU A 59 -8.87 10.05 -23.40
N ASN A 60 -8.48 11.31 -23.32
CA ASN A 60 -7.46 11.90 -24.17
C ASN A 60 -6.07 11.41 -23.80
N ALA A 61 -5.77 11.29 -22.50
CA ALA A 61 -4.53 10.71 -21.98
C ALA A 61 -4.34 9.28 -22.49
N ARG A 62 -5.38 8.44 -22.41
CA ARG A 62 -5.37 7.07 -22.94
C ARG A 62 -4.96 7.02 -24.41
N ARG A 63 -5.57 7.89 -25.25
CA ARG A 63 -5.26 7.93 -26.68
C ARG A 63 -3.81 8.31 -26.94
N ALA A 64 -3.28 9.29 -26.20
CA ALA A 64 -1.89 9.69 -26.30
C ALA A 64 -0.94 8.54 -25.91
N PHE A 65 -1.18 7.86 -24.79
CA PHE A 65 -0.37 6.72 -24.35
C PHE A 65 -0.44 5.56 -25.37
N GLN A 66 -1.61 5.22 -25.88
CA GLN A 66 -1.77 4.18 -26.91
C GLN A 66 -1.00 4.52 -28.18
N ARG A 67 -1.01 5.79 -28.59
CA ARG A 67 -0.29 6.25 -29.77
C ARG A 67 1.22 6.17 -29.59
N GLY A 68 1.76 6.66 -28.47
CA GLY A 68 3.18 6.53 -28.13
C GLY A 68 3.61 5.06 -28.07
N MET A 69 2.84 4.20 -27.39
CA MET A 69 3.11 2.76 -27.33
C MET A 69 3.11 2.11 -28.74
N GLN A 70 2.24 2.53 -29.64
CA GLN A 70 2.24 2.00 -31.01
C GLN A 70 3.50 2.39 -31.78
N ILE A 71 4.02 3.60 -31.58
CA ILE A 71 5.27 4.06 -32.17
C ILE A 71 6.44 3.19 -31.65
N GLU A 72 6.49 2.94 -30.35
CA GLU A 72 7.48 2.03 -29.75
C GLU A 72 7.43 0.62 -30.39
N ARG A 73 6.24 0.07 -30.57
CA ARG A 73 6.03 -1.24 -31.18
C ARG A 73 6.52 -1.32 -32.64
N VAL A 74 6.28 -0.25 -33.38
CA VAL A 74 6.73 -0.19 -34.80
C VAL A 74 8.25 -0.12 -34.90
N ASN A 75 8.89 0.63 -34.00
CA ASN A 75 10.34 0.84 -34.04
C ASN A 75 11.16 -0.27 -33.35
N TYR A 76 10.66 -0.83 -32.23
CA TYR A 76 11.43 -1.78 -31.39
C TYR A 76 10.78 -3.15 -31.25
N GLY A 77 9.60 -3.36 -31.82
CA GLY A 77 8.88 -4.63 -31.77
C GLY A 77 7.91 -4.77 -30.59
N LEU A 78 7.11 -5.85 -30.67
CA LEU A 78 5.98 -6.07 -29.74
C LEU A 78 6.40 -6.43 -28.32
N ASP A 79 7.60 -6.95 -28.12
CA ASP A 79 8.09 -7.43 -26.83
C ASP A 79 9.15 -6.49 -26.22
N SER A 80 9.29 -5.26 -26.76
CA SER A 80 10.27 -4.30 -26.25
C SER A 80 9.89 -3.75 -24.87
N LEU A 81 10.88 -3.67 -23.97
CA LEU A 81 10.74 -3.03 -22.66
C LEU A 81 10.44 -1.52 -22.72
N THR A 82 10.72 -0.88 -23.87
CA THR A 82 10.41 0.54 -24.07
C THR A 82 8.92 0.84 -23.98
N GLN A 83 8.06 -0.17 -24.10
CA GLN A 83 6.61 -0.05 -23.90
C GLN A 83 6.19 0.07 -22.44
N ALA A 84 7.07 -0.27 -21.48
CA ALA A 84 6.69 -0.36 -20.05
C ALA A 84 6.08 0.95 -19.51
N PRO A 85 6.63 2.16 -19.75
CA PRO A 85 6.03 3.40 -19.26
C PRO A 85 4.60 3.64 -19.75
N TYR A 86 4.33 3.26 -21.00
CA TYR A 86 3.00 3.39 -21.60
C TYR A 86 2.01 2.39 -21.03
N LEU A 87 2.44 1.14 -20.82
CA LEU A 87 1.58 0.10 -20.25
C LEU A 87 1.16 0.44 -18.83
N ILE A 88 2.07 0.98 -18.01
CA ILE A 88 1.77 1.47 -16.67
C ILE A 88 0.75 2.62 -16.75
N SER A 89 1.03 3.63 -17.57
CA SER A 89 0.14 4.79 -17.72
C SER A 89 -1.24 4.43 -18.26
N ILE A 90 -1.32 3.45 -19.19
CA ILE A 90 -2.59 2.92 -19.68
C ILE A 90 -3.33 2.20 -18.56
N ALA A 91 -2.66 1.34 -17.79
CA ALA A 91 -3.30 0.61 -16.70
C ALA A 91 -3.90 1.56 -15.65
N ASP A 92 -3.16 2.59 -15.27
CA ASP A 92 -3.64 3.61 -14.33
C ASP A 92 -4.84 4.38 -14.91
N THR A 93 -4.73 4.84 -16.16
CA THR A 93 -5.80 5.60 -16.83
C THR A 93 -7.08 4.76 -16.98
N GLU A 94 -6.96 3.50 -17.38
CA GLU A 94 -8.12 2.59 -17.50
C GLU A 94 -8.76 2.29 -16.13
N SER A 95 -7.96 2.23 -15.05
CA SER A 95 -8.48 2.09 -13.70
C SER A 95 -9.32 3.29 -13.29
N TYR A 96 -8.88 4.53 -13.57
CA TYR A 96 -9.66 5.75 -13.31
C TYR A 96 -10.95 5.81 -14.13
N LEU A 97 -10.92 5.30 -15.36
CA LEU A 97 -12.11 5.17 -16.21
C LEU A 97 -13.05 4.04 -15.78
N GLY A 98 -12.65 3.20 -14.81
CA GLY A 98 -13.42 2.03 -14.38
C GLY A 98 -13.33 0.83 -15.34
N ASN A 99 -12.44 0.86 -16.31
CA ASN A 99 -12.24 -0.17 -17.32
C ASN A 99 -11.26 -1.24 -16.80
N TRP A 100 -11.64 -1.94 -15.73
CA TRP A 100 -10.78 -2.86 -15.00
C TRP A 100 -10.17 -3.98 -15.85
N ASP A 101 -10.89 -4.49 -16.82
CA ASP A 101 -10.41 -5.57 -17.70
C ASP A 101 -9.30 -5.07 -18.65
N GLU A 102 -9.39 -3.83 -19.13
CA GLU A 102 -8.35 -3.24 -19.98
C GLU A 102 -7.11 -2.85 -19.16
N SER A 103 -7.30 -2.34 -17.94
CA SER A 103 -6.21 -2.11 -17.00
C SER A 103 -5.46 -3.40 -16.69
N GLN A 104 -6.16 -4.49 -16.39
CA GLN A 104 -5.56 -5.80 -16.14
C GLN A 104 -4.75 -6.29 -17.35
N LYS A 105 -5.30 -6.18 -18.56
CA LYS A 105 -4.59 -6.57 -19.81
C LYS A 105 -3.29 -5.78 -20.00
N ALA A 106 -3.29 -4.48 -19.71
CA ALA A 106 -2.09 -3.66 -19.80
C ALA A 106 -1.00 -4.16 -18.82
N LEU A 107 -1.37 -4.49 -17.58
CA LEU A 107 -0.46 -5.04 -16.57
C LEU A 107 0.03 -6.46 -16.93
N GLU A 108 -0.83 -7.32 -17.48
CA GLU A 108 -0.43 -8.65 -17.98
C GLU A 108 0.57 -8.54 -19.12
N ASN A 109 0.40 -7.57 -20.02
CA ASN A 109 1.37 -7.28 -21.08
C ASN A 109 2.70 -6.78 -20.48
N LEU A 110 2.65 -5.87 -19.51
CA LEU A 110 3.83 -5.38 -18.78
C LEU A 110 4.61 -6.56 -18.16
N TYR A 111 3.92 -7.46 -17.47
CA TYR A 111 4.52 -8.67 -16.90
C TYR A 111 5.16 -9.56 -17.99
N THR A 112 4.45 -9.72 -19.11
CA THR A 112 4.91 -10.60 -20.22
C THR A 112 6.18 -10.09 -20.87
N ILE A 113 6.28 -8.79 -21.21
CA ILE A 113 7.49 -8.23 -21.84
C ILE A 113 8.68 -8.26 -20.88
N ASN A 114 8.46 -8.00 -19.58
CA ASN A 114 9.54 -8.09 -18.58
C ASN A 114 10.00 -9.55 -18.38
N THR A 115 9.06 -10.50 -18.32
CA THR A 115 9.40 -11.93 -18.19
C THR A 115 10.19 -12.44 -19.40
N LYS A 116 9.85 -11.98 -20.62
CA LYS A 116 10.61 -12.33 -21.81
C LYS A 116 12.03 -11.75 -21.81
N ALA A 117 12.19 -10.55 -21.29
CA ALA A 117 13.47 -9.87 -21.25
C ALA A 117 14.41 -10.40 -20.15
N TYR A 118 13.89 -10.67 -18.97
CA TYR A 118 14.69 -10.95 -17.77
C TYR A 118 14.56 -12.40 -17.26
N GLY A 119 13.47 -13.08 -17.62
CA GLY A 119 13.09 -14.32 -16.96
C GLY A 119 12.20 -14.07 -15.72
N ALA A 120 11.36 -15.05 -15.42
CA ALA A 120 10.29 -14.87 -14.40
C ALA A 120 10.80 -14.75 -12.95
N ASN A 121 12.03 -15.16 -12.67
CA ASN A 121 12.60 -15.21 -11.32
C ASN A 121 13.77 -14.22 -11.13
N ASP A 122 14.04 -13.35 -12.09
CA ASP A 122 15.10 -12.35 -12.00
C ASP A 122 14.70 -11.21 -11.05
N VAL A 123 15.67 -10.65 -10.30
CA VAL A 123 15.45 -9.52 -9.36
C VAL A 123 14.84 -8.31 -10.06
N ARG A 124 15.14 -8.09 -11.33
CA ARG A 124 14.55 -7.01 -12.16
C ARG A 124 13.04 -7.14 -12.39
N MET A 125 12.44 -8.29 -12.03
CA MET A 125 10.98 -8.46 -12.02
C MET A 125 10.29 -7.81 -10.81
N LEU A 126 11.01 -7.50 -9.73
CA LEU A 126 10.41 -6.98 -8.50
C LEU A 126 9.58 -5.69 -8.71
N PRO A 127 10.04 -4.67 -9.47
CA PRO A 127 9.24 -3.47 -9.72
C PRO A 127 7.91 -3.76 -10.43
N VAL A 128 7.92 -4.69 -11.39
CA VAL A 128 6.68 -5.07 -12.10
C VAL A 128 5.75 -5.87 -11.20
N LEU A 129 6.29 -6.77 -10.39
CA LEU A 129 5.49 -7.53 -9.42
C LEU A 129 4.91 -6.62 -8.34
N ASP A 130 5.64 -5.58 -7.90
CA ASP A 130 5.12 -4.53 -7.01
C ASP A 130 3.93 -3.81 -7.66
N GLN A 131 4.06 -3.39 -8.92
CA GLN A 131 2.98 -2.70 -9.66
C GLN A 131 1.72 -3.56 -9.77
N LEU A 132 1.88 -4.85 -10.09
CA LEU A 132 0.75 -5.78 -10.12
C LEU A 132 0.13 -5.95 -8.73
N LEU A 133 0.94 -6.12 -7.70
CA LEU A 133 0.46 -6.30 -6.33
C LEU A 133 -0.35 -5.08 -5.87
N ASP A 134 0.15 -3.87 -6.13
CA ASP A 134 -0.54 -2.61 -5.81
C ASP A 134 -1.90 -2.53 -6.50
N TRP A 135 -1.95 -2.84 -7.78
CA TRP A 135 -3.19 -2.82 -8.55
C TRP A 135 -4.22 -3.86 -8.05
N TYR A 136 -3.80 -5.11 -7.83
CA TYR A 136 -4.73 -6.13 -7.32
C TYR A 136 -5.22 -5.81 -5.91
N MET A 137 -4.41 -5.19 -5.07
CA MET A 137 -4.80 -4.78 -3.73
C MET A 137 -5.73 -3.57 -3.73
N SER A 138 -5.51 -2.56 -4.59
CA SER A 138 -6.44 -1.44 -4.75
C SER A 138 -7.79 -1.91 -5.26
N THR A 139 -7.80 -2.75 -6.29
CA THR A 139 -9.02 -3.34 -6.85
C THR A 139 -9.76 -4.23 -5.83
N TYR A 140 -9.03 -4.92 -4.94
CA TYR A 140 -9.64 -5.65 -3.83
C TYR A 140 -10.38 -4.69 -2.88
N LYS A 141 -9.76 -3.57 -2.50
CA LYS A 141 -10.39 -2.57 -1.60
C LYS A 141 -11.68 -2.01 -2.19
N GLU A 142 -11.74 -1.75 -3.48
CA GLU A 142 -12.89 -1.15 -4.16
C GLU A 142 -14.04 -2.14 -4.44
N ARG A 143 -13.73 -3.40 -4.71
CA ARG A 143 -14.69 -4.43 -5.14
C ARG A 143 -15.26 -5.31 -4.02
N THR A 144 -14.84 -5.12 -2.78
CA THR A 144 -15.40 -5.89 -1.66
C THR A 144 -16.90 -5.57 -1.43
N PRO A 145 -17.75 -6.56 -1.03
CA PRO A 145 -17.40 -7.81 -0.35
C PRO A 145 -17.44 -9.07 -1.23
N LYS A 146 -17.95 -9.06 -2.44
CA LYS A 146 -18.21 -10.32 -3.17
C LYS A 146 -17.25 -10.65 -4.31
N GLY A 147 -16.48 -9.68 -4.81
CA GLY A 147 -15.61 -9.88 -5.97
C GLY A 147 -14.11 -9.83 -5.65
N GLY A 148 -13.73 -9.42 -4.44
CA GLY A 148 -12.34 -9.13 -4.10
C GLY A 148 -11.47 -10.34 -3.77
N TYR A 149 -12.04 -11.49 -3.42
CA TYR A 149 -11.24 -12.64 -3.00
C TYR A 149 -10.30 -13.17 -4.10
N SER A 150 -10.75 -13.19 -5.35
CA SER A 150 -9.89 -13.57 -6.48
C SER A 150 -8.65 -12.70 -6.59
N ASN A 151 -8.79 -11.40 -6.34
CA ASN A 151 -7.68 -10.45 -6.34
C ASN A 151 -6.68 -10.74 -5.20
N LEU A 152 -7.17 -11.09 -4.01
CA LEU A 152 -6.29 -11.53 -2.92
C LEU A 152 -5.53 -12.81 -3.26
N VAL A 153 -6.17 -13.78 -3.93
CA VAL A 153 -5.50 -15.02 -4.37
C VAL A 153 -4.42 -14.74 -5.41
N ILE A 154 -4.68 -13.84 -6.35
CA ILE A 154 -3.67 -13.43 -7.33
C ILE A 154 -2.53 -12.67 -6.62
N SER A 155 -2.86 -11.74 -5.73
CA SER A 155 -1.88 -11.04 -4.89
C SER A 155 -0.99 -12.01 -4.10
N GLU A 156 -1.56 -13.07 -3.53
CA GLU A 156 -0.78 -14.10 -2.83
C GLU A 156 0.21 -14.83 -3.76
N ARG A 157 -0.18 -15.14 -4.99
CA ARG A 157 0.71 -15.78 -5.98
C ARG A 157 1.85 -14.84 -6.38
N ILE A 158 1.54 -13.56 -6.59
CA ILE A 158 2.54 -12.53 -6.86
C ILE A 158 3.51 -12.44 -5.68
N ALA A 159 2.99 -12.33 -4.47
CA ALA A 159 3.79 -12.24 -3.24
C ALA A 159 4.68 -13.48 -3.01
N ALA A 160 4.18 -14.69 -3.31
CA ALA A 160 4.97 -15.90 -3.21
C ALA A 160 6.17 -15.86 -4.18
N ARG A 161 5.96 -15.42 -5.42
CA ARG A 161 7.05 -15.23 -6.39
C ARG A 161 8.04 -14.15 -5.94
N MET A 162 7.54 -13.00 -5.45
CA MET A 162 8.41 -11.96 -4.90
C MET A 162 9.26 -12.50 -3.75
N TYR A 163 8.65 -13.26 -2.83
CA TYR A 163 9.39 -13.86 -1.71
C TYR A 163 10.50 -14.79 -2.18
N ASP A 164 10.25 -15.64 -3.21
CA ASP A 164 11.24 -16.54 -3.77
C ASP A 164 12.41 -15.76 -4.40
N ILE A 165 12.13 -14.69 -5.16
CA ILE A 165 13.15 -13.81 -5.74
C ILE A 165 13.96 -13.11 -4.63
N LEU A 166 13.30 -12.50 -3.66
CA LEU A 166 13.96 -11.81 -2.54
C LEU A 166 14.90 -12.74 -1.79
N LYS A 167 14.45 -13.96 -1.51
CA LYS A 167 15.24 -14.95 -0.76
C LYS A 167 16.46 -15.43 -1.53
N THR A 168 16.40 -15.53 -2.87
CA THR A 168 17.42 -16.16 -3.69
C THR A 168 18.43 -15.14 -4.22
N ASP A 169 17.95 -13.98 -4.68
CA ASP A 169 18.70 -13.08 -5.53
C ASP A 169 18.86 -11.66 -4.97
N MET A 170 18.18 -11.32 -3.87
CA MET A 170 18.30 -10.00 -3.24
C MET A 170 19.10 -10.10 -1.95
N PRO A 171 20.21 -9.34 -1.82
CA PRO A 171 20.94 -9.23 -0.56
C PRO A 171 20.07 -8.65 0.56
N LEU A 172 20.30 -9.07 1.80
CA LEU A 172 19.56 -8.53 2.96
C LEU A 172 19.92 -7.08 3.28
N ASP A 173 21.11 -6.62 2.89
CA ASP A 173 21.57 -5.25 3.03
C ASP A 173 21.03 -4.30 1.92
N ASP A 174 20.23 -4.82 0.98
CA ASP A 174 19.55 -3.98 -0.01
C ASP A 174 18.56 -3.03 0.70
N PRO A 175 18.60 -1.71 0.43
CA PRO A 175 17.74 -0.72 1.10
C PRO A 175 16.23 -1.01 0.99
N ASP A 176 15.81 -1.63 -0.11
CA ASP A 176 14.38 -1.93 -0.35
C ASP A 176 13.93 -3.24 0.33
N ALA A 177 14.84 -4.09 0.81
CA ALA A 177 14.52 -5.40 1.34
C ALA A 177 13.54 -5.35 2.53
N PRO A 178 13.71 -4.49 3.56
CA PRO A 178 12.77 -4.43 4.68
C PRO A 178 11.35 -4.12 4.24
N ASP A 179 11.16 -3.11 3.38
CA ASP A 179 9.83 -2.70 2.95
C ASP A 179 9.15 -3.76 2.08
N ARG A 180 9.89 -4.42 1.22
CA ARG A 180 9.36 -5.53 0.41
C ARG A 180 8.90 -6.68 1.30
N TYR A 181 9.72 -7.15 2.24
CA TYR A 181 9.33 -8.21 3.18
C TYR A 181 8.15 -7.79 4.07
N ARG A 182 8.11 -6.53 4.54
CA ARG A 182 7.00 -5.99 5.33
C ARG A 182 5.67 -6.06 4.57
N ARG A 183 5.67 -5.63 3.31
CA ARG A 183 4.48 -5.70 2.44
C ARG A 183 3.99 -7.12 2.25
N LEU A 184 4.91 -8.09 2.04
CA LEU A 184 4.56 -9.51 1.93
C LEU A 184 3.93 -10.04 3.23
N GLY A 185 4.44 -9.62 4.38
CA GLY A 185 3.86 -9.92 5.69
C GLY A 185 2.45 -9.37 5.83
N TYR A 186 2.24 -8.10 5.52
CA TYR A 186 0.94 -7.43 5.66
C TYR A 186 -0.12 -8.02 4.74
N LEU A 187 0.23 -8.43 3.52
CA LEU A 187 -0.71 -9.12 2.64
C LEU A 187 -1.33 -10.34 3.31
N GLN A 188 -0.54 -11.12 4.06
CA GLN A 188 -1.04 -12.29 4.77
C GLN A 188 -2.09 -11.93 5.83
N TYR A 189 -1.98 -10.75 6.44
CA TYR A 189 -3.02 -10.23 7.34
C TYR A 189 -4.34 -9.95 6.60
N PHE A 190 -4.27 -9.28 5.44
CA PHE A 190 -5.47 -8.97 4.67
C PHE A 190 -6.21 -10.22 4.23
N ILE A 191 -5.48 -11.26 3.80
CA ILE A 191 -6.06 -12.54 3.40
C ILE A 191 -6.71 -13.23 4.63
N ALA A 192 -5.98 -13.33 5.74
CA ALA A 192 -6.50 -13.95 6.97
C ALA A 192 -7.73 -13.21 7.51
N ASN A 193 -7.72 -11.88 7.46
CA ASN A 193 -8.84 -11.05 7.91
C ASN A 193 -10.06 -11.21 6.99
N HIS A 194 -9.86 -11.26 5.67
CA HIS A 194 -10.94 -11.53 4.72
C HIS A 194 -11.60 -12.88 4.99
N ILE A 195 -10.82 -13.94 5.15
CA ILE A 195 -11.32 -15.27 5.45
C ILE A 195 -12.08 -15.29 6.80
N LYS A 196 -11.58 -14.58 7.80
CA LYS A 196 -12.24 -14.47 9.11
C LYS A 196 -13.60 -13.75 9.02
N GLN A 197 -13.72 -12.72 8.17
CA GLN A 197 -14.94 -11.92 8.05
C GLN A 197 -15.98 -12.53 7.11
N HIS A 198 -15.55 -13.16 6.02
CA HIS A 198 -16.41 -13.60 4.93
C HIS A 198 -16.44 -15.14 4.75
N GLY A 199 -15.57 -15.85 5.46
CA GLY A 199 -15.35 -17.28 5.25
C GLY A 199 -14.51 -17.57 4.01
N GLU A 200 -14.11 -18.83 3.86
CA GLU A 200 -13.51 -19.29 2.61
C GLU A 200 -14.59 -19.39 1.54
N PRO A 201 -14.37 -18.84 0.33
CA PRO A 201 -15.33 -18.98 -0.76
C PRO A 201 -15.53 -20.46 -1.09
N SER A 202 -16.79 -20.85 -1.17
CA SER A 202 -17.18 -22.24 -1.47
C SER A 202 -16.83 -22.69 -2.88
N ASP A 203 -16.47 -21.75 -3.76
CA ASP A 203 -16.31 -21.95 -5.20
C ASP A 203 -14.97 -21.43 -5.72
N SER A 204 -13.93 -21.62 -4.92
CA SER A 204 -12.58 -21.43 -5.46
C SER A 204 -12.27 -22.62 -6.38
N GLY A 205 -12.59 -22.49 -7.67
CA GLY A 205 -12.05 -23.33 -8.74
C GLY A 205 -10.50 -23.33 -8.81
N LEU A 206 -9.90 -22.77 -7.80
CA LEU A 206 -8.49 -22.69 -7.40
C LEU A 206 -8.18 -23.63 -6.23
N SER A 207 -8.95 -24.70 -6.00
CA SER A 207 -8.45 -25.80 -5.22
C SER A 207 -7.19 -26.33 -5.93
N ILE A 208 -6.04 -25.84 -5.53
CA ILE A 208 -4.79 -26.54 -5.80
C ILE A 208 -4.98 -27.86 -5.07
N SER A 209 -5.43 -28.87 -5.83
CA SER A 209 -5.39 -30.25 -5.43
C SER A 209 -3.93 -30.58 -5.18
N MET A 210 -3.47 -30.39 -3.97
CA MET A 210 -2.25 -31.05 -3.52
C MET A 210 -2.63 -32.54 -3.48
N ALA A 211 -2.14 -33.28 -4.46
CA ALA A 211 -2.33 -34.71 -4.56
C ALA A 211 -2.05 -35.36 -3.20
N GLY A 212 -3.09 -35.88 -2.54
CA GLY A 212 -2.97 -36.67 -1.34
C GLY A 212 -3.75 -36.24 -0.10
N SER A 213 -4.43 -35.08 -0.07
CA SER A 213 -5.28 -34.72 1.08
C SER A 213 -6.73 -34.62 0.66
N SER A 214 -7.55 -35.55 1.12
CA SER A 214 -9.00 -35.64 0.90
C SER A 214 -9.83 -34.75 1.86
N GLY A 215 -9.22 -33.74 2.49
CA GLY A 215 -9.88 -32.81 3.41
C GLY A 215 -9.72 -31.37 2.99
N ARG A 216 -10.82 -30.60 2.92
CA ARG A 216 -10.75 -29.12 2.89
C ARG A 216 -10.03 -28.66 4.16
N PRO A 217 -8.98 -27.82 4.06
CA PRO A 217 -8.40 -27.23 5.25
C PRO A 217 -9.50 -26.42 5.98
N SER A 218 -9.57 -26.56 7.30
CA SER A 218 -10.47 -25.72 8.08
C SER A 218 -10.00 -24.25 8.04
N SER A 219 -10.91 -23.30 8.22
CA SER A 219 -10.55 -21.86 8.30
C SER A 219 -9.47 -21.59 9.36
N ALA A 220 -9.40 -22.39 10.42
CA ALA A 220 -8.34 -22.32 11.43
C ALA A 220 -6.97 -22.75 10.86
N THR A 221 -6.92 -23.76 9.99
CA THR A 221 -5.67 -24.20 9.35
C THR A 221 -5.16 -23.15 8.37
N THR A 222 -6.07 -22.55 7.61
CA THR A 222 -5.74 -21.46 6.65
C THR A 222 -5.25 -20.22 7.37
N SER A 223 -5.93 -19.78 8.44
CA SER A 223 -5.48 -18.66 9.28
C SER A 223 -4.09 -18.90 9.87
N HIS A 224 -3.78 -20.14 10.29
CA HIS A 224 -2.46 -20.50 10.81
C HIS A 224 -1.37 -20.44 9.72
N MET A 225 -1.68 -20.81 8.49
CA MET A 225 -0.73 -20.69 7.36
C MET A 225 -0.36 -19.22 7.10
N HIS A 226 -1.36 -18.33 7.04
CA HIS A 226 -1.13 -16.90 6.84
C HIS A 226 -0.38 -16.28 8.01
N PHE A 227 -0.70 -16.67 9.25
CA PHE A 227 0.09 -16.28 10.42
C PHE A 227 1.57 -16.63 10.26
N ARG A 228 1.90 -17.87 9.89
CA ARG A 228 3.29 -18.32 9.72
C ARG A 228 4.03 -17.60 8.61
N ARG A 229 3.38 -17.41 7.46
CA ARG A 229 3.99 -16.71 6.30
C ARG A 229 4.30 -15.26 6.62
N GLY A 230 3.34 -14.55 7.23
CA GLY A 230 3.53 -13.17 7.63
C GLY A 230 4.59 -13.02 8.71
N LYS A 231 4.59 -13.93 9.71
CA LYS A 231 5.65 -13.99 10.72
C LYS A 231 7.03 -14.12 10.08
N LEU A 232 7.21 -15.07 9.16
CA LEU A 232 8.50 -15.28 8.49
C LEU A 232 8.94 -14.05 7.68
N ALA A 233 8.00 -13.38 7.04
CA ALA A 233 8.30 -12.15 6.30
C ALA A 233 8.75 -11.02 7.24
N LEU A 234 8.06 -10.83 8.38
CA LEU A 234 8.43 -9.81 9.38
C LEU A 234 9.74 -10.15 10.11
N GLU A 235 10.05 -11.43 10.32
CA GLU A 235 11.37 -11.85 10.81
C GLU A 235 12.48 -11.47 9.81
N LYS A 236 12.21 -11.57 8.49
CA LYS A 236 13.13 -11.11 7.45
C LYS A 236 13.30 -9.59 7.42
N VAL A 237 12.30 -8.81 7.81
CA VAL A 237 12.45 -7.35 8.00
C VAL A 237 13.51 -7.07 9.07
N ILE A 238 13.43 -7.76 10.21
CA ILE A 238 14.39 -7.57 11.31
C ILE A 238 15.79 -8.00 10.87
N GLU A 239 15.93 -9.16 10.23
CA GLU A 239 17.21 -9.63 9.71
C GLU A 239 17.83 -8.62 8.72
N ALA A 240 17.02 -8.09 7.78
CA ALA A 240 17.47 -7.12 6.79
C ALA A 240 17.92 -5.80 7.44
N LEU A 241 17.18 -5.29 8.44
CA LEU A 241 17.58 -4.09 9.16
C LEU A 241 18.87 -4.28 9.98
N VAL A 242 19.16 -5.47 10.47
CA VAL A 242 20.43 -5.76 11.16
C VAL A 242 21.61 -5.75 10.20
N GLU A 243 21.43 -6.18 8.95
CA GLU A 243 22.48 -6.21 7.93
C GLU A 243 22.68 -4.86 7.24
N GLN A 244 21.72 -3.94 7.30
CA GLN A 244 21.82 -2.62 6.67
C GLN A 244 22.74 -1.68 7.46
N PRO A 245 23.76 -1.07 6.82
CA PRO A 245 24.72 -0.20 7.50
C PRO A 245 24.13 1.11 8.03
N ASP A 246 23.04 1.58 7.41
CA ASP A 246 22.37 2.84 7.78
C ASP A 246 21.18 2.63 8.73
N SER A 247 20.88 1.39 9.10
CA SER A 247 19.79 1.04 10.04
C SER A 247 20.19 1.41 11.47
N THR A 248 19.24 2.01 12.17
CA THR A 248 19.43 2.37 13.58
C THR A 248 18.81 1.32 14.50
N GLU A 249 19.23 1.32 15.78
CA GLU A 249 18.60 0.50 16.82
C GLU A 249 17.10 0.85 16.98
N ILE A 250 16.71 2.08 16.67
CA ILE A 250 15.29 2.48 16.68
C ILE A 250 14.52 1.76 15.56
N ASP A 251 15.09 1.67 14.36
CA ASP A 251 14.47 0.96 13.24
C ASP A 251 14.29 -0.53 13.55
N GLN A 252 15.33 -1.14 14.15
CA GLN A 252 15.28 -2.53 14.58
C GLN A 252 14.25 -2.75 15.71
N ALA A 253 14.20 -1.87 16.70
CA ALA A 253 13.21 -1.94 17.79
C ALA A 253 11.78 -1.76 17.25
N MET A 254 11.58 -0.86 16.28
CA MET A 254 10.29 -0.69 15.61
C MET A 254 9.84 -1.95 14.87
N ALA A 255 10.74 -2.60 14.13
CA ALA A 255 10.43 -3.85 13.43
C ALA A 255 10.14 -5.01 14.39
N ILE A 256 10.85 -5.10 15.51
CA ILE A 256 10.58 -6.09 16.56
C ILE A 256 9.21 -5.82 17.22
N ALA A 257 8.89 -4.55 17.49
CA ALA A 257 7.58 -4.18 18.03
C ALA A 257 6.44 -4.47 17.02
N GLU A 258 6.69 -4.31 15.73
CA GLU A 258 5.78 -4.67 14.64
C GLU A 258 5.52 -6.19 14.58
N LEU A 259 6.55 -7.01 14.80
CA LEU A 259 6.38 -8.45 14.99
C LEU A 259 5.56 -8.77 16.25
N GLY A 260 5.70 -7.98 17.30
CA GLY A 260 4.85 -8.01 18.49
C GLY A 260 3.38 -7.72 18.16
N ASP A 261 3.13 -6.70 17.37
CA ASP A 261 1.79 -6.34 16.84
C ASP A 261 1.19 -7.51 16.05
N TRP A 262 2.00 -8.15 15.19
CA TRP A 262 1.61 -9.33 14.44
C TRP A 262 1.16 -10.47 15.35
N TYR A 263 1.96 -10.81 16.34
CA TYR A 263 1.59 -11.83 17.32
C TYR A 263 0.28 -11.49 18.04
N LEU A 264 0.11 -10.23 18.44
CA LEU A 264 -1.06 -9.78 19.20
C LEU A 264 -2.35 -9.88 18.39
N VAL A 265 -2.32 -9.47 17.12
CA VAL A 265 -3.49 -9.52 16.21
C VAL A 265 -3.91 -10.97 15.96
N PHE A 266 -2.97 -11.90 15.88
CA PHE A 266 -3.25 -13.34 15.74
C PHE A 266 -3.45 -14.07 17.09
N GLY A 267 -3.57 -13.33 18.20
CA GLY A 267 -3.91 -13.88 19.51
C GLY A 267 -2.77 -14.57 20.26
N GLN A 268 -1.53 -14.43 19.77
CA GLN A 268 -0.32 -15.02 20.37
C GLN A 268 0.24 -14.09 21.46
N LYS A 269 -0.54 -13.92 22.54
CA LYS A 269 -0.29 -12.92 23.60
C LYS A 269 1.10 -13.03 24.25
N PHE A 270 1.56 -14.25 24.53
CA PHE A 270 2.85 -14.48 25.16
C PHE A 270 4.00 -14.05 24.25
N SER A 271 3.97 -14.46 22.98
CA SER A 271 4.99 -14.08 21.99
C SER A 271 4.97 -12.56 21.73
N ALA A 272 3.78 -11.93 21.74
CA ALA A 272 3.67 -10.48 21.62
C ALA A 272 4.38 -9.77 22.79
N THR A 273 4.14 -10.20 24.03
CA THR A 273 4.79 -9.63 25.21
C THR A 273 6.31 -9.76 25.13
N GLN A 274 6.81 -10.93 24.72
CA GLN A 274 8.25 -11.15 24.55
C GLN A 274 8.86 -10.24 23.46
N ALA A 275 8.17 -10.09 22.33
CA ALA A 275 8.63 -9.21 21.25
C ALA A 275 8.66 -7.73 21.69
N TYR A 276 7.63 -7.25 22.39
CA TYR A 276 7.63 -5.89 22.92
C TYR A 276 8.73 -5.64 23.94
N GLN A 277 8.99 -6.63 24.82
CA GLN A 277 10.07 -6.53 25.78
C GLN A 277 11.43 -6.48 25.08
N LEU A 278 11.64 -7.34 24.08
CA LEU A 278 12.88 -7.32 23.29
C LEU A 278 13.06 -5.97 22.57
N ALA A 279 11.99 -5.42 21.97
CA ALA A 279 12.05 -4.09 21.36
C ALA A 279 12.41 -2.99 22.38
N PHE A 280 11.85 -3.06 23.58
CA PHE A 280 12.17 -2.15 24.69
C PHE A 280 13.64 -2.26 25.14
N ASP A 281 14.17 -3.48 25.19
CA ASP A 281 15.55 -3.76 25.60
C ASP A 281 16.56 -3.29 24.51
N VAL A 282 16.25 -3.46 23.24
CA VAL A 282 17.08 -2.95 22.11
C VAL A 282 17.26 -1.44 22.19
N LEU A 283 16.25 -0.70 22.61
CA LEU A 283 16.33 0.76 22.76
C LEU A 283 17.31 1.21 23.87
N GLU A 284 17.77 0.31 24.75
CA GLU A 284 18.81 0.64 25.75
C GLU A 284 20.14 1.07 25.12
N THR A 285 20.41 0.59 23.89
CA THR A 285 21.67 0.85 23.19
C THR A 285 21.67 2.12 22.35
N THR A 286 20.52 2.82 22.24
CA THR A 286 20.41 4.10 21.52
C THR A 286 21.07 5.26 22.29
N GLU A 287 21.37 6.33 21.60
CA GLU A 287 21.94 7.54 22.22
C GLU A 287 21.06 8.12 23.33
N ASN A 288 19.73 8.05 23.17
CA ASN A 288 18.75 8.57 24.13
C ASN A 288 17.66 7.52 24.43
N PRO A 289 17.97 6.49 25.26
CA PRO A 289 17.09 5.36 25.51
C PRO A 289 15.70 5.74 26.04
N GLU A 290 15.64 6.67 26.98
CA GLU A 290 14.39 7.13 27.59
C GLU A 290 13.46 7.86 26.60
N GLN A 291 14.04 8.66 25.71
CA GLN A 291 13.27 9.31 24.67
C GLN A 291 12.73 8.30 23.67
N ALA A 292 13.56 7.41 23.16
CA ALA A 292 13.19 6.37 22.20
C ALA A 292 12.10 5.43 22.77
N ARG A 293 12.24 5.03 24.06
CA ARG A 293 11.21 4.25 24.75
C ARG A 293 9.90 5.00 24.90
N THR A 294 9.98 6.30 25.21
CA THR A 294 8.79 7.16 25.34
C THR A 294 8.06 7.27 24.01
N GLU A 295 8.75 7.50 22.93
CA GLU A 295 8.17 7.61 21.58
C GLU A 295 7.50 6.33 21.13
N LEU A 296 8.09 5.17 21.40
CA LEU A 296 7.56 3.88 20.95
C LEU A 296 6.51 3.26 21.87
N PHE A 297 6.59 3.50 23.19
CA PHE A 297 5.82 2.73 24.18
C PHE A 297 5.13 3.53 25.29
N SER A 298 5.18 4.88 25.28
CA SER A 298 4.55 5.67 26.36
C SER A 298 3.03 5.64 26.36
N ALA A 299 2.42 5.39 25.21
CA ALA A 299 0.96 5.33 25.05
C ALA A 299 0.56 4.12 24.19
N PRO A 300 -0.66 3.60 24.38
CA PRO A 300 -1.20 2.59 23.48
C PRO A 300 -1.29 3.11 22.05
N ARG A 301 -1.02 2.24 21.07
CA ARG A 301 -1.10 2.57 19.64
C ARG A 301 -2.00 1.57 18.92
N LEU A 302 -2.97 2.06 18.15
CA LEU A 302 -3.80 1.21 17.30
C LEU A 302 -2.91 0.46 16.29
N ILE A 303 -3.11 -0.86 16.20
CA ILE A 303 -2.37 -1.70 15.24
C ILE A 303 -3.13 -1.69 13.93
N GLU A 304 -2.50 -1.10 12.91
CA GLU A 304 -3.00 -1.08 11.53
C GLU A 304 -1.89 -1.50 10.59
N PHE A 305 -2.18 -2.50 9.75
CA PHE A 305 -1.28 -2.89 8.67
C PHE A 305 -1.74 -2.23 7.38
N SER A 306 -0.85 -1.52 6.70
CA SER A 306 -1.13 -0.86 5.42
C SER A 306 -0.26 -1.43 4.32
N MET A 307 -0.83 -1.58 3.13
CA MET A 307 -0.08 -1.92 1.91
C MET A 307 0.44 -0.68 1.19
N ASP A 308 0.01 0.50 1.61
CA ASP A 308 0.40 1.75 0.98
C ASP A 308 1.85 2.12 1.38
N LYS A 309 2.64 2.55 0.39
CA LYS A 309 4.08 2.84 0.56
C LYS A 309 4.36 4.10 1.38
N SER A 310 3.36 4.91 1.68
CA SER A 310 3.53 6.18 2.39
C SER A 310 2.74 6.19 3.70
N PRO A 311 3.42 6.37 4.85
CA PRO A 311 2.74 6.59 6.13
C PRO A 311 1.89 7.87 6.15
N GLU A 312 2.17 8.82 5.25
CA GLU A 312 1.47 10.11 5.14
C GLU A 312 0.09 10.02 4.48
N ALA A 313 -0.21 8.95 3.75
CA ALA A 313 -1.52 8.76 3.09
C ALA A 313 -2.67 8.55 4.09
N VAL A 314 -2.39 8.30 5.38
CA VAL A 314 -3.41 8.13 6.44
C VAL A 314 -3.95 9.47 6.95
N LEU A 315 -3.27 10.58 6.65
CA LEU A 315 -3.68 11.93 7.05
C LEU A 315 -4.43 12.69 5.95
N SER A 316 -5.03 12.00 4.97
CA SER A 316 -5.86 12.68 3.98
C SER A 316 -7.08 13.30 4.65
N ASP A 317 -7.13 14.59 4.55
CA ASP A 317 -8.17 15.58 4.81
C ASP A 317 -9.61 15.04 4.61
N LYS A 318 -10.07 14.21 5.55
CA LYS A 318 -11.50 13.90 5.64
C LYS A 318 -12.12 14.96 6.53
N SER A 319 -13.04 15.71 5.96
CA SER A 319 -13.83 16.73 6.61
C SER A 319 -14.19 16.37 8.06
N SER A 320 -13.84 17.22 9.00
CA SER A 320 -14.04 17.07 10.46
C SER A 320 -15.51 16.96 10.92
N GLU A 321 -16.46 16.95 9.99
CA GLU A 321 -17.90 16.98 10.29
C GLU A 321 -18.51 15.63 10.71
N SER A 322 -17.79 14.50 10.55
CA SER A 322 -18.28 13.16 10.90
C SER A 322 -17.43 12.41 11.93
N GLN A 323 -16.44 13.06 12.52
CA GLN A 323 -15.52 12.40 13.45
C GLN A 323 -16.07 12.38 14.89
N LEU A 324 -15.98 11.21 15.51
CA LEU A 324 -16.26 11.00 16.93
C LEU A 324 -14.95 10.99 17.70
N GLU A 325 -14.93 11.62 18.86
CA GLU A 325 -13.85 11.44 19.82
C GLU A 325 -14.20 10.31 20.80
N LEU A 326 -13.33 9.32 20.89
CA LEU A 326 -13.49 8.16 21.74
C LEU A 326 -12.45 8.19 22.86
N SER A 327 -12.86 7.83 24.06
CA SER A 327 -11.99 7.54 25.19
C SER A 327 -12.17 6.08 25.62
N MET A 328 -11.08 5.39 25.94
CA MET A 328 -11.11 3.99 26.31
C MET A 328 -9.91 3.61 27.18
N MET A 329 -10.01 2.49 27.86
CA MET A 329 -8.91 1.85 28.57
C MET A 329 -8.35 0.72 27.74
N ILE A 330 -7.04 0.71 27.44
CA ILE A 330 -6.38 -0.36 26.74
C ILE A 330 -5.70 -1.28 27.76
N SER A 331 -6.09 -2.55 27.73
CA SER A 331 -5.54 -3.57 28.61
C SER A 331 -4.10 -3.94 28.24
N THR A 332 -3.40 -4.68 29.11
CA THR A 332 -2.06 -5.23 28.87
C THR A 332 -1.97 -6.15 27.64
N TYR A 333 -3.11 -6.63 27.13
CA TYR A 333 -3.21 -7.44 25.92
C TYR A 333 -3.81 -6.66 24.72
N GLY A 334 -3.76 -5.34 24.78
CA GLY A 334 -4.17 -4.49 23.64
C GLY A 334 -5.66 -4.53 23.31
N VAL A 335 -6.52 -4.84 24.28
CA VAL A 335 -7.97 -4.86 24.09
C VAL A 335 -8.57 -3.60 24.67
N ALA A 336 -9.44 -2.94 23.88
CA ALA A 336 -10.17 -1.76 24.33
C ALA A 336 -11.34 -2.13 25.26
N ASN A 337 -11.35 -1.52 26.46
CA ASN A 337 -12.38 -1.61 27.47
C ASN A 337 -12.89 -0.22 27.82
N GLN A 338 -14.02 -0.10 28.56
CA GLN A 338 -14.56 1.17 29.03
C GLN A 338 -14.67 2.23 27.92
N ILE A 339 -15.25 1.81 26.77
CA ILE A 339 -15.31 2.65 25.56
C ILE A 339 -16.45 3.67 25.73
N GLU A 340 -16.09 4.95 25.71
CA GLU A 340 -16.98 6.10 25.84
C GLU A 340 -16.79 7.04 24.66
N VAL A 341 -17.89 7.69 24.24
CA VAL A 341 -17.86 8.78 23.25
C VAL A 341 -17.78 10.08 24.02
N THR A 342 -16.66 10.79 23.91
CA THR A 342 -16.41 12.06 24.61
C THR A 342 -16.91 13.26 23.83
N SER A 343 -16.88 13.17 22.49
CA SER A 343 -17.42 14.20 21.60
C SER A 343 -18.06 13.57 20.37
N SER A 344 -19.21 14.08 19.97
CA SER A 344 -19.93 13.62 18.77
C SER A 344 -20.66 14.79 18.11
N PRO A 345 -20.53 14.96 16.78
CA PRO A 345 -21.28 15.99 16.05
C PRO A 345 -22.79 15.72 16.02
N GLN A 346 -23.21 14.47 16.24
CA GLN A 346 -24.62 14.04 16.26
C GLN A 346 -24.88 13.09 17.42
N SER A 347 -26.12 13.07 17.92
CA SER A 347 -26.53 12.11 18.95
C SER A 347 -26.58 10.69 18.37
N LEU A 348 -25.86 9.77 19.02
CA LEU A 348 -25.79 8.37 18.62
C LEU A 348 -26.94 7.56 19.25
N THR A 349 -27.55 6.70 18.47
CA THR A 349 -28.52 5.71 18.98
C THR A 349 -27.79 4.60 19.73
N GLU A 350 -28.50 3.91 20.64
CA GLU A 350 -27.95 2.75 21.36
C GLU A 350 -27.41 1.64 20.42
N ASN A 351 -28.06 1.43 19.27
CA ASN A 351 -27.57 0.49 18.27
C ASN A 351 -26.22 0.90 17.64
N GLN A 352 -26.06 2.19 17.35
CA GLN A 352 -24.80 2.73 16.83
C GLN A 352 -23.68 2.62 17.87
N LEU A 353 -23.97 2.98 19.13
CA LEU A 353 -23.03 2.82 20.25
C LEU A 353 -22.63 1.35 20.46
N SER A 354 -23.58 0.43 20.38
CA SER A 354 -23.28 -1.01 20.52
C SER A 354 -22.39 -1.52 19.38
N LYS A 355 -22.65 -1.12 18.13
CA LYS A 355 -21.81 -1.45 16.98
C LYS A 355 -20.41 -0.89 17.11
N LEU A 356 -20.29 0.39 17.49
CA LEU A 356 -19.01 1.06 17.73
C LEU A 356 -18.19 0.35 18.80
N ARG A 357 -18.81 0.05 19.96
CA ARG A 357 -18.14 -0.69 21.05
C ARG A 357 -17.69 -2.08 20.60
N LYS A 358 -18.47 -2.77 19.77
CA LYS A 358 -18.11 -4.07 19.21
C LYS A 358 -16.93 -3.94 18.24
N ASP A 359 -16.94 -2.92 17.39
CA ASP A 359 -15.84 -2.66 16.46
C ASP A 359 -14.54 -2.37 17.21
N MET A 360 -14.55 -1.45 18.16
CA MET A 360 -13.38 -1.12 18.97
C MET A 360 -12.81 -2.33 19.74
N ARG A 361 -13.66 -3.17 20.32
CA ARG A 361 -13.20 -4.42 20.98
C ARG A 361 -12.59 -5.44 20.03
N SER A 362 -12.94 -5.38 18.74
CA SER A 362 -12.35 -6.25 17.71
C SER A 362 -10.96 -5.82 17.29
N LYS A 363 -10.66 -4.53 17.41
CA LYS A 363 -9.33 -3.95 17.12
C LYS A 363 -8.31 -4.36 18.17
N ARG A 364 -7.05 -4.21 17.83
CA ARG A 364 -5.93 -4.47 18.73
C ARG A 364 -5.05 -3.24 18.81
N PHE A 365 -4.49 -3.03 19.97
CA PHE A 365 -3.62 -1.91 20.28
C PHE A 365 -2.29 -2.45 20.82
N ARG A 366 -1.16 -1.93 20.35
CA ARG A 366 0.11 -2.10 21.06
C ARG A 366 -0.07 -1.51 22.44
N PRO A 367 0.19 -2.26 23.53
CA PRO A 367 0.02 -1.72 24.87
C PRO A 367 1.13 -0.71 25.21
N ARG A 368 0.84 0.19 26.14
CA ARG A 368 1.87 0.97 26.82
C ARG A 368 2.82 0.02 27.58
N LEU A 369 4.12 0.33 27.57
CA LEU A 369 5.07 -0.36 28.43
C LEU A 369 5.57 0.56 29.55
N VAL A 370 5.74 -0.02 30.74
CA VAL A 370 6.39 0.61 31.89
C VAL A 370 7.49 -0.34 32.34
N ASN A 371 8.74 0.09 32.27
CA ASN A 371 9.92 -0.74 32.57
C ASN A 371 9.90 -2.08 31.78
N GLY A 372 9.55 -2.03 30.50
CA GLY A 372 9.48 -3.20 29.61
C GLY A 372 8.25 -4.10 29.81
N LEU A 373 7.37 -3.81 30.77
CA LEU A 373 6.18 -4.60 31.06
C LEU A 373 4.91 -3.87 30.53
N ALA A 374 4.02 -4.65 29.90
CA ALA A 374 2.75 -4.13 29.41
C ALA A 374 1.88 -3.64 30.58
N ALA A 375 1.39 -2.41 30.48
CA ALA A 375 0.55 -1.76 31.47
C ALA A 375 -0.77 -1.29 30.86
N GLU A 376 -1.81 -1.35 31.65
CA GLU A 376 -3.10 -0.76 31.28
C GLU A 376 -2.98 0.76 31.22
N ALA A 377 -3.56 1.38 30.19
CA ALA A 377 -3.46 2.83 30.01
C ALA A 377 -4.67 3.41 29.27
N PRO A 378 -5.04 4.68 29.58
CA PRO A 378 -6.07 5.39 28.84
C PRO A 378 -5.57 5.69 27.42
N HIS A 379 -6.52 5.71 26.48
CA HIS A 379 -6.28 6.07 25.08
C HIS A 379 -7.46 6.86 24.55
N SER A 380 -7.18 7.93 23.82
CA SER A 380 -8.19 8.70 23.10
C SER A 380 -7.85 8.74 21.62
N MET A 381 -8.88 8.64 20.77
CA MET A 381 -8.69 8.67 19.31
C MET A 381 -9.92 9.27 18.61
N LEU A 382 -9.68 9.79 17.43
CA LEU A 382 -10.75 10.14 16.49
C LEU A 382 -11.19 8.89 15.73
N TYR A 383 -12.49 8.75 15.54
CA TYR A 383 -13.13 7.63 14.87
C TYR A 383 -14.09 8.13 13.80
N ASP A 384 -13.86 7.73 12.55
CA ASP A 384 -14.75 8.03 11.44
C ASP A 384 -15.98 7.11 11.50
N GLN A 385 -17.16 7.69 11.60
CA GLN A 385 -18.38 6.90 11.46
C GLN A 385 -18.47 6.32 10.04
N PRO A 386 -18.68 5.01 9.89
CA PRO A 386 -19.00 4.47 8.58
C PRO A 386 -20.34 5.09 8.14
N THR A 387 -20.31 5.87 7.07
CA THR A 387 -21.52 6.40 6.44
C THR A 387 -22.48 5.25 6.16
N PRO A 388 -23.75 5.34 6.55
CA PRO A 388 -24.74 4.33 6.19
C PRO A 388 -24.78 4.24 4.67
N LYS A 389 -24.44 3.08 4.11
CA LYS A 389 -24.68 2.79 2.70
C LYS A 389 -26.19 2.84 2.50
N GLY A 390 -26.68 3.91 1.82
CA GLY A 390 -28.05 4.05 1.39
C GLY A 390 -28.50 2.92 0.48
#